data_88abc6633af1dd79b75b697d98577b81
#
_entry.id   88abc6633af1dd79b75b697d98577b81
#
_cell.length_a   1.000
_cell.length_b   1.000
_cell.length_c   1.000
_cell.angle_alpha   90.00
_cell.angle_beta   90.00
_cell.angle_gamma   90.00
#
_symmetry.space_group_name_H-M   'P 1'
#
loop_
_entity.id
_entity.type
_entity.pdbx_description
1 polymer ?
#
loop_
_entity_poly.entity_id
_entity_poly.type
_entity_poly.pdbx_seq_one_letter_code
_entity_poly.pdbx_strand_id
1 'polypeptide(L)'
;MFTSLKINRIICIYVVLLVLFGVFNSFKSKYYFTSEVADKIVFEGHDKTSNLSYFEIEEILEAEEQISIFIETNQSYIYPSLMYEQEVETNEDVIEYREALKEIGREHYFLSNIHAASSIELNIFGDAHISQYSPYISAKVDTEILMKNNYELLKSIASKASIAKVFVKADEKENQNFISTAIDGIEFTNYQNTTGYTGSGIRIGMLEYGIIDEDNANFDGKTAVARTVWYFPETVTPHATSVASIMISDEGIAPDASLYSVEWFNSPDGEIEWLLDQNVDIINISAGTSSANYDSDSAYFDYITIAYSVLIVAAAGNEGDLGGEMSNVAMGKNVLAVGASDSEQTGVMMLSSYLTNNGDHKPNVCAPGDGFDMMNIGETGFGTSFSAPIISGLAAVAMEIYPYLKIQPMRMIAIMQAACFYDIDFTKNEWGFYEYAGAGLISFANLLEILNYYDNYHTQIPASSTRGSMYENLFTFTAGKVCKISVIWSAMVSSASSSPSSVQTNVCYLNVVNETTGAVVFSIGTSSTAYLSNKYIAEFVVPTTGDYRIVFGRLETNSHADYLGVAARQYTLADDGTEAD
;
A
#
# COMPACT_ATOMS: atom_id res chain seq x y z
N MET A 1 -28.46 -58.34 18.29
CA MET A 1 -28.58 -58.10 16.82
C MET A 1 -29.54 -56.98 16.43
N PHE A 2 -30.43 -56.49 17.33
CA PHE A 2 -31.41 -55.40 17.05
C PHE A 2 -30.93 -53.98 17.34
N THR A 3 -29.83 -53.79 18.03
CA THR A 3 -29.27 -52.48 18.37
C THR A 3 -28.37 -51.89 17.25
N SER A 4 -27.72 -52.69 16.45
CA SER A 4 -26.83 -52.26 15.37
C SER A 4 -27.60 -51.74 14.15
N LEU A 5 -28.82 -52.25 13.89
CA LEU A 5 -29.63 -51.80 12.75
C LEU A 5 -30.26 -50.40 12.97
N LYS A 6 -30.55 -50.00 14.22
CA LYS A 6 -31.11 -48.67 14.52
C LYS A 6 -30.06 -47.57 14.42
N ILE A 7 -28.82 -47.84 14.84
CA ILE A 7 -27.70 -46.89 14.77
C ILE A 7 -27.33 -46.59 13.31
N ASN A 8 -27.25 -47.62 12.46
CA ASN A 8 -26.96 -47.44 11.04
C ASN A 8 -28.06 -46.67 10.29
N ARG A 9 -29.34 -46.79 10.67
CA ARG A 9 -30.42 -45.97 10.08
C ARG A 9 -30.36 -44.53 10.51
N ILE A 10 -30.01 -44.23 11.74
CA ILE A 10 -29.85 -42.86 12.23
C ILE A 10 -28.63 -42.19 11.55
N ILE A 11 -27.50 -42.88 11.43
CA ILE A 11 -26.32 -42.37 10.71
C ILE A 11 -26.63 -42.16 9.22
N CYS A 12 -27.34 -43.08 8.56
CA CYS A 12 -27.76 -42.86 7.18
C CYS A 12 -28.72 -41.66 7.00
N ILE A 13 -29.63 -41.47 7.94
CA ILE A 13 -30.54 -40.31 7.91
C ILE A 13 -29.75 -39.00 8.12
N TYR A 14 -28.77 -38.97 9.03
CA TYR A 14 -27.91 -37.80 9.25
C TYR A 14 -27.01 -37.52 8.06
N VAL A 15 -26.40 -38.52 7.44
CA VAL A 15 -25.60 -38.36 6.21
C VAL A 15 -26.47 -37.93 5.02
N VAL A 16 -27.68 -38.49 4.89
CA VAL A 16 -28.61 -38.04 3.85
C VAL A 16 -29.10 -36.61 4.09
N LEU A 17 -29.33 -36.23 5.37
CA LEU A 17 -29.66 -34.84 5.73
C LEU A 17 -28.50 -33.91 5.49
N LEU A 18 -27.25 -34.26 5.83
CA LEU A 18 -26.04 -33.50 5.54
C LEU A 18 -25.79 -33.37 4.02
N VAL A 19 -25.98 -34.42 3.25
CA VAL A 19 -25.88 -34.39 1.80
C VAL A 19 -27.02 -33.58 1.17
N LEU A 20 -28.24 -33.70 1.68
CA LEU A 20 -29.39 -32.88 1.24
C LEU A 20 -29.19 -31.40 1.64
N PHE A 21 -28.65 -31.12 2.83
CA PHE A 21 -28.28 -29.76 3.26
C PHE A 21 -27.17 -29.19 2.40
N GLY A 22 -26.11 -29.97 2.11
CA GLY A 22 -25.03 -29.56 1.21
C GLY A 22 -25.49 -29.36 -0.24
N VAL A 23 -26.38 -30.23 -0.72
CA VAL A 23 -27.00 -30.08 -2.06
C VAL A 23 -28.00 -28.92 -2.07
N PHE A 24 -28.80 -28.72 -1.00
CA PHE A 24 -29.70 -27.57 -0.88
C PHE A 24 -28.95 -26.25 -0.81
N ASN A 25 -27.80 -26.19 -0.11
CA ASN A 25 -26.96 -25.00 -0.07
C ASN A 25 -26.24 -24.74 -1.40
N SER A 26 -25.75 -25.79 -2.07
CA SER A 26 -25.25 -25.69 -3.44
C SER A 26 -26.33 -25.27 -4.45
N PHE A 27 -27.60 -25.66 -4.24
CA PHE A 27 -28.72 -25.22 -5.03
C PHE A 27 -29.14 -23.78 -4.68
N LYS A 28 -29.15 -23.37 -3.39
CA LYS A 28 -29.50 -22.01 -3.00
C LYS A 28 -28.52 -21.00 -3.60
N SER A 29 -27.21 -21.24 -3.51
CA SER A 29 -26.21 -20.33 -4.09
C SER A 29 -26.32 -20.16 -5.61
N LYS A 30 -26.87 -21.13 -6.33
CA LYS A 30 -27.09 -21.06 -7.79
C LYS A 30 -28.35 -20.28 -8.21
N TYR A 31 -29.32 -20.05 -7.32
CA TYR A 31 -30.62 -19.48 -7.69
C TYR A 31 -30.82 -18.01 -7.27
N TYR A 32 -29.96 -17.45 -6.42
CA TYR A 32 -30.12 -16.07 -5.93
C TYR A 32 -29.62 -15.01 -6.89
N PHE A 33 -28.55 -15.32 -7.65
CA PHE A 33 -28.01 -14.44 -8.67
C PHE A 33 -27.96 -15.17 -10.00
N THR A 34 -28.32 -14.51 -11.09
CA THR A 34 -27.98 -15.02 -12.44
C THR A 34 -26.47 -15.03 -12.58
N SER A 35 -25.89 -15.87 -13.41
CA SER A 35 -24.43 -15.95 -13.59
C SER A 35 -23.82 -14.58 -13.91
N GLU A 36 -24.48 -13.77 -14.74
CA GLU A 36 -24.04 -12.44 -15.14
C GLU A 36 -24.03 -11.43 -13.97
N VAL A 37 -24.96 -11.55 -13.01
CA VAL A 37 -25.03 -10.69 -11.82
C VAL A 37 -24.10 -11.21 -10.73
N ALA A 38 -24.01 -12.52 -10.55
CA ALA A 38 -23.12 -13.14 -9.56
C ALA A 38 -21.65 -12.81 -9.84
N ASP A 39 -21.24 -12.73 -11.10
CA ASP A 39 -19.86 -12.41 -11.49
C ASP A 39 -19.49 -10.94 -11.18
N LYS A 40 -20.47 -10.09 -10.87
CA LYS A 40 -20.26 -8.68 -10.54
C LYS A 40 -20.32 -8.37 -9.05
N ILE A 41 -20.80 -9.28 -8.21
CA ILE A 41 -20.92 -9.06 -6.76
C ILE A 41 -19.77 -9.76 -6.05
N VAL A 42 -19.00 -9.00 -5.27
CA VAL A 42 -17.87 -9.49 -4.47
C VAL A 42 -18.17 -9.16 -3.01
N PHE A 43 -18.18 -10.17 -2.14
CA PHE A 43 -18.23 -9.98 -0.70
C PHE A 43 -16.79 -10.01 -0.18
N GLU A 44 -16.31 -8.91 0.35
CA GLU A 44 -15.00 -8.80 0.99
C GLU A 44 -15.21 -8.96 2.50
N GLY A 45 -14.52 -9.86 3.14
CA GLY A 45 -14.68 -10.15 4.57
C GLY A 45 -13.38 -10.65 5.20
N HIS A 46 -13.32 -10.56 6.52
CA HIS A 46 -12.17 -10.59 7.39
C HIS A 46 -11.13 -11.68 7.18
N ASP A 47 -11.44 -12.85 6.75
CA ASP A 47 -10.49 -13.97 6.77
C ASP A 47 -10.47 -14.83 5.51
N LYS A 48 -11.22 -14.47 4.46
CA LYS A 48 -11.35 -15.37 3.32
C LYS A 48 -11.41 -14.66 1.99
N THR A 49 -10.44 -14.96 1.18
CA THR A 49 -10.43 -14.70 -0.26
C THR A 49 -11.69 -15.23 -0.93
N SER A 50 -12.34 -14.39 -1.68
CA SER A 50 -13.30 -14.66 -2.74
C SER A 50 -14.12 -15.96 -2.60
N ASN A 51 -15.40 -15.86 -2.47
CA ASN A 51 -16.42 -16.89 -2.38
C ASN A 51 -16.83 -17.28 -0.94
N LEU A 52 -17.22 -16.28 -0.14
CA LEU A 52 -17.96 -16.54 1.08
C LEU A 52 -19.20 -17.39 0.75
N SER A 53 -19.44 -18.44 1.55
CA SER A 53 -20.66 -19.22 1.42
C SER A 53 -21.87 -18.36 1.83
N TYR A 54 -23.05 -18.74 1.38
CA TYR A 54 -24.29 -18.06 1.74
C TYR A 54 -24.45 -17.86 3.27
N PHE A 55 -24.03 -18.84 4.08
CA PHE A 55 -24.07 -18.74 5.55
C PHE A 55 -23.09 -17.70 6.09
N GLU A 56 -21.91 -17.62 5.54
CA GLU A 56 -20.91 -16.63 5.93
C GLU A 56 -21.37 -15.22 5.58
N ILE A 57 -22.02 -15.03 4.45
CA ILE A 57 -22.62 -13.74 4.07
C ILE A 57 -23.77 -13.36 5.00
N GLU A 58 -24.70 -14.30 5.32
CA GLU A 58 -25.77 -14.04 6.29
C GLU A 58 -25.21 -13.72 7.68
N GLU A 59 -24.18 -14.44 8.14
CA GLU A 59 -23.54 -14.23 9.44
C GLU A 59 -22.89 -12.84 9.53
N ILE A 60 -22.19 -12.40 8.47
CA ILE A 60 -21.60 -11.05 8.38
C ILE A 60 -22.69 -9.97 8.40
N LEU A 61 -23.73 -10.13 7.57
CA LEU A 61 -24.79 -9.12 7.46
C LEU A 61 -25.70 -9.08 8.69
N GLU A 62 -25.88 -10.20 9.41
CA GLU A 62 -26.66 -10.22 10.66
C GLU A 62 -25.88 -9.64 11.86
N ALA A 63 -24.55 -9.60 11.79
CA ALA A 63 -23.70 -9.05 12.84
C ALA A 63 -23.63 -7.51 12.83
N GLU A 64 -23.95 -6.88 11.71
CA GLU A 64 -23.81 -5.44 11.50
C GLU A 64 -25.15 -4.77 11.24
N GLU A 65 -25.35 -3.54 11.75
CA GLU A 65 -26.54 -2.73 11.45
C GLU A 65 -26.43 -2.07 10.07
N GLN A 66 -25.22 -1.65 9.70
CA GLN A 66 -24.90 -1.05 8.40
C GLN A 66 -23.66 -1.70 7.79
N ILE A 67 -23.58 -1.69 6.47
CA ILE A 67 -22.45 -2.22 5.72
C ILE A 67 -22.10 -1.26 4.59
N SER A 68 -20.83 -1.25 4.20
CA SER A 68 -20.34 -0.45 3.09
C SER A 68 -20.45 -1.18 1.76
N ILE A 69 -20.92 -0.47 0.75
CA ILE A 69 -20.89 -0.90 -0.65
C ILE A 69 -19.93 0.00 -1.42
N PHE A 70 -18.97 -0.62 -2.10
CA PHE A 70 -18.03 0.04 -2.99
C PHE A 70 -18.31 -0.42 -4.42
N ILE A 71 -18.74 0.50 -5.27
CA ILE A 71 -19.28 0.21 -6.60
C ILE A 71 -18.31 0.70 -7.66
N GLU A 72 -17.73 -0.22 -8.43
CA GLU A 72 -16.92 0.10 -9.60
C GLU A 72 -17.83 0.33 -10.82
N THR A 73 -17.72 1.50 -11.43
CA THR A 73 -18.44 1.83 -12.66
C THR A 73 -17.72 1.32 -13.90
N ASN A 74 -18.42 1.22 -15.01
CA ASN A 74 -17.89 0.71 -16.29
C ASN A 74 -17.02 1.76 -17.02
N GLN A 75 -16.31 2.62 -16.27
CA GLN A 75 -15.35 3.56 -16.83
C GLN A 75 -13.97 2.92 -16.93
N SER A 76 -13.24 3.23 -17.98
CA SER A 76 -11.84 2.81 -18.09
C SER A 76 -10.98 3.59 -17.10
N TYR A 77 -10.03 2.90 -16.47
CA TYR A 77 -8.99 3.58 -15.70
C TYR A 77 -8.13 4.43 -16.61
N ILE A 78 -7.99 5.71 -16.25
CA ILE A 78 -6.99 6.60 -16.84
C ILE A 78 -5.95 6.94 -15.78
N TYR A 79 -4.77 7.28 -16.25
CA TYR A 79 -3.66 7.69 -15.39
C TYR A 79 -3.28 9.12 -15.76
N PRO A 80 -3.86 10.15 -15.12
CA PRO A 80 -3.60 11.55 -15.43
C PRO A 80 -2.12 11.89 -15.44
N SER A 81 -1.33 11.33 -14.53
CA SER A 81 0.13 11.55 -14.47
C SER A 81 0.88 11.07 -15.71
N LEU A 82 0.36 10.05 -16.43
CA LEU A 82 0.92 9.59 -17.70
C LEU A 82 0.47 10.42 -18.90
N MET A 83 -0.56 11.25 -18.71
CA MET A 83 -1.15 12.10 -19.76
C MET A 83 -0.63 13.53 -19.72
N TYR A 84 -0.03 13.94 -18.61
CA TYR A 84 0.42 15.29 -18.36
C TYR A 84 1.88 15.29 -17.85
N GLU A 85 2.77 15.91 -18.61
CA GLU A 85 4.19 16.02 -18.27
C GLU A 85 4.53 17.48 -17.95
N GLN A 86 5.16 17.70 -16.82
CA GLN A 86 5.70 18.99 -16.40
C GLN A 86 7.03 18.79 -15.67
N GLU A 87 7.98 19.69 -15.93
CA GLU A 87 9.19 19.79 -15.11
C GLU A 87 8.82 20.45 -13.78
N VAL A 88 9.27 19.84 -12.69
CA VAL A 88 8.97 20.27 -11.32
C VAL A 88 10.29 20.57 -10.61
N GLU A 89 10.47 21.83 -10.25
CA GLU A 89 11.63 22.31 -9.49
C GLU A 89 11.24 22.91 -8.13
N THR A 90 10.01 23.42 -8.02
CA THR A 90 9.52 24.14 -6.83
C THR A 90 8.25 23.52 -6.27
N ASN A 91 7.88 23.91 -5.05
CA ASN A 91 6.62 23.52 -4.44
C ASN A 91 5.40 24.05 -5.21
N GLU A 92 5.51 25.21 -5.86
CA GLU A 92 4.44 25.77 -6.69
C GLU A 92 4.21 24.91 -7.93
N ASP A 93 5.27 24.43 -8.57
CA ASP A 93 5.17 23.53 -9.73
C ASP A 93 4.49 22.21 -9.34
N VAL A 94 4.76 21.67 -8.13
CA VAL A 94 4.08 20.46 -7.61
C VAL A 94 2.58 20.68 -7.50
N ILE A 95 2.17 21.84 -6.95
CA ILE A 95 0.74 22.16 -6.77
C ILE A 95 0.07 22.30 -8.14
N GLU A 96 0.67 23.04 -9.07
CA GLU A 96 0.14 23.20 -10.44
C GLU A 96 0.00 21.85 -11.15
N TYR A 97 1.02 21.00 -11.05
CA TYR A 97 1.00 19.65 -11.61
C TYR A 97 -0.17 18.82 -11.05
N ARG A 98 -0.37 18.81 -9.73
CA ARG A 98 -1.46 18.05 -9.10
C ARG A 98 -2.85 18.59 -9.43
N GLU A 99 -3.01 19.91 -9.51
CA GLU A 99 -4.30 20.49 -9.95
C GLU A 99 -4.64 20.05 -11.37
N ALA A 100 -3.66 20.02 -12.27
CA ALA A 100 -3.87 19.51 -13.63
C ALA A 100 -4.27 18.02 -13.64
N LEU A 101 -3.64 17.18 -12.81
CA LEU A 101 -4.02 15.76 -12.69
C LEU A 101 -5.47 15.61 -12.19
N LYS A 102 -5.86 16.39 -11.18
CA LYS A 102 -7.22 16.37 -10.62
C LYS A 102 -8.26 16.81 -11.65
N GLU A 103 -7.95 17.84 -12.45
CA GLU A 103 -8.87 18.31 -13.50
C GLU A 103 -9.08 17.25 -14.57
N ILE A 104 -8.02 16.58 -15.02
CA ILE A 104 -8.12 15.45 -15.97
C ILE A 104 -8.99 14.33 -15.38
N GLY A 105 -8.80 14.01 -14.10
CA GLY A 105 -9.62 13.02 -13.40
C GLY A 105 -11.11 13.43 -13.34
N ARG A 106 -11.40 14.66 -12.96
CA ARG A 106 -12.78 15.20 -12.90
C ARG A 106 -13.48 15.16 -14.26
N GLU A 107 -12.80 15.60 -15.32
CA GLU A 107 -13.35 15.57 -16.68
C GLU A 107 -13.70 14.15 -17.12
N HIS A 108 -12.93 13.17 -16.73
CA HIS A 108 -13.14 11.78 -17.13
C HIS A 108 -14.22 11.08 -16.30
N TYR A 109 -14.18 11.19 -14.97
CA TYR A 109 -14.99 10.34 -14.08
C TYR A 109 -16.29 10.99 -13.61
N PHE A 110 -16.29 12.26 -13.26
CA PHE A 110 -17.37 12.87 -12.47
C PHE A 110 -18.75 12.77 -13.12
N LEU A 111 -18.91 13.19 -14.37
CA LEU A 111 -20.20 13.13 -15.06
C LEU A 111 -20.67 11.68 -15.30
N SER A 112 -19.74 10.79 -15.59
CA SER A 112 -20.04 9.39 -15.83
C SER A 112 -20.49 8.69 -14.56
N ASN A 113 -19.85 8.98 -13.44
CA ASN A 113 -20.22 8.45 -12.13
C ASN A 113 -21.58 9.00 -11.66
N ILE A 114 -21.88 10.30 -11.87
CA ILE A 114 -23.23 10.87 -11.62
C ILE A 114 -24.28 10.14 -12.44
N HIS A 115 -24.00 9.83 -13.70
CA HIS A 115 -24.95 9.09 -14.53
C HIS A 115 -25.16 7.65 -14.03
N ALA A 116 -24.09 6.96 -13.65
CA ALA A 116 -24.16 5.63 -13.05
C ALA A 116 -24.92 5.67 -11.72
N ALA A 117 -24.62 6.62 -10.84
CA ALA A 117 -25.29 6.86 -9.57
C ALA A 117 -26.80 7.09 -9.73
N SER A 118 -27.20 7.89 -10.71
CA SER A 118 -28.61 8.14 -11.03
C SER A 118 -29.33 6.87 -11.49
N SER A 119 -28.62 5.92 -12.07
CA SER A 119 -29.20 4.65 -12.56
C SER A 119 -29.50 3.64 -11.45
N ILE A 120 -28.88 3.80 -10.25
CA ILE A 120 -28.97 2.87 -9.11
C ILE A 120 -29.80 3.42 -7.94
N GLU A 121 -30.48 4.56 -8.13
CA GLU A 121 -31.36 5.16 -7.12
C GLU A 121 -30.65 5.41 -5.77
N LEU A 122 -29.50 6.10 -5.79
CA LEU A 122 -28.65 6.38 -4.63
C LEU A 122 -29.36 6.99 -3.40
N ASN A 123 -30.55 7.57 -3.57
CA ASN A 123 -31.38 8.11 -2.49
C ASN A 123 -31.87 7.05 -1.48
N ILE A 124 -31.65 5.76 -1.75
CA ILE A 124 -31.92 4.66 -0.82
C ILE A 124 -30.77 4.52 0.19
N PHE A 125 -29.60 5.04 -0.13
CA PHE A 125 -28.39 4.94 0.67
C PHE A 125 -28.28 6.15 1.60
N GLY A 126 -27.82 5.93 2.84
CA GLY A 126 -27.65 6.99 3.83
C GLY A 126 -26.61 8.01 3.40
N ASP A 127 -25.39 7.55 3.22
CA ASP A 127 -24.25 8.34 2.79
C ASP A 127 -23.65 7.75 1.54
N ALA A 128 -23.76 8.47 0.45
CA ALA A 128 -23.18 8.07 -0.82
C ALA A 128 -22.14 9.10 -1.27
N HIS A 129 -20.94 8.64 -1.59
CA HIS A 129 -19.89 9.42 -2.22
C HIS A 129 -19.78 9.04 -3.70
N ILE A 130 -19.77 10.04 -4.58
CA ILE A 130 -19.58 9.89 -6.02
C ILE A 130 -18.20 10.43 -6.36
N SER A 131 -17.25 9.53 -6.62
CA SER A 131 -15.88 9.89 -6.88
C SER A 131 -15.73 10.84 -8.08
N GLN A 132 -14.87 11.84 -7.91
CA GLN A 132 -14.46 12.77 -8.97
C GLN A 132 -13.17 12.31 -9.65
N TYR A 133 -12.40 11.42 -9.02
CA TYR A 133 -11.03 11.09 -9.42
C TYR A 133 -10.82 9.62 -9.77
N SER A 134 -11.84 8.80 -9.60
CA SER A 134 -11.76 7.37 -9.84
C SER A 134 -13.09 6.79 -10.34
N PRO A 135 -13.12 5.58 -10.93
CA PRO A 135 -14.36 4.99 -11.44
C PRO A 135 -15.24 4.39 -10.32
N TYR A 136 -15.32 5.04 -9.13
CA TYR A 136 -15.99 4.47 -7.96
C TYR A 136 -17.16 5.33 -7.45
N ILE A 137 -18.11 4.63 -6.83
CA ILE A 137 -19.18 5.19 -6.01
C ILE A 137 -19.21 4.35 -4.74
N SER A 138 -19.19 4.98 -3.57
CA SER A 138 -19.34 4.29 -2.29
C SER A 138 -20.60 4.72 -1.57
N ALA A 139 -21.15 3.83 -0.72
CA ALA A 139 -22.33 4.12 0.08
C ALA A 139 -22.40 3.20 1.30
N LYS A 140 -22.98 3.71 2.40
CA LYS A 140 -23.42 2.90 3.53
C LYS A 140 -24.88 2.47 3.36
N VAL A 141 -25.19 1.23 3.71
CA VAL A 141 -26.52 0.64 3.54
C VAL A 141 -26.89 -0.16 4.77
N ASP A 142 -28.12 0.02 5.25
CA ASP A 142 -28.65 -0.84 6.31
C ASP A 142 -28.69 -2.29 5.84
N THR A 143 -28.15 -3.21 6.63
CA THR A 143 -28.08 -4.63 6.28
C THR A 143 -29.45 -5.26 6.07
N GLU A 144 -30.48 -4.80 6.81
CA GLU A 144 -31.87 -5.20 6.58
C GLU A 144 -32.37 -4.86 5.16
N ILE A 145 -31.93 -3.72 4.60
CA ILE A 145 -32.27 -3.32 3.22
C ILE A 145 -31.58 -4.22 2.23
N LEU A 146 -30.32 -4.58 2.46
CA LEU A 146 -29.57 -5.49 1.59
C LEU A 146 -30.15 -6.90 1.58
N MET A 147 -30.49 -7.45 2.76
CA MET A 147 -31.06 -8.79 2.90
C MET A 147 -32.49 -8.90 2.39
N LYS A 148 -33.17 -7.76 2.26
CA LYS A 148 -34.58 -7.73 1.84
C LYS A 148 -34.80 -8.33 0.46
N ASN A 149 -35.84 -9.16 0.33
CA ASN A 149 -36.24 -9.80 -0.92
C ASN A 149 -35.11 -10.56 -1.61
N ASN A 150 -34.28 -11.28 -0.84
CA ASN A 150 -33.17 -12.06 -1.38
C ASN A 150 -32.13 -11.20 -2.14
N TYR A 151 -31.66 -10.14 -1.51
CA TYR A 151 -30.64 -9.23 -2.06
C TYR A 151 -31.07 -8.52 -3.37
N GLU A 152 -32.36 -8.15 -3.47
CA GLU A 152 -32.91 -7.52 -4.69
C GLU A 152 -32.19 -6.20 -5.01
N LEU A 153 -31.75 -5.45 -3.98
CA LEU A 153 -31.00 -4.22 -4.16
C LEU A 153 -29.64 -4.47 -4.85
N LEU A 154 -28.85 -5.43 -4.34
CA LEU A 154 -27.58 -5.78 -4.96
C LEU A 154 -27.74 -6.29 -6.40
N LYS A 155 -28.78 -7.09 -6.66
CA LYS A 155 -29.11 -7.57 -8.01
C LYS A 155 -29.47 -6.43 -8.94
N SER A 156 -30.26 -5.47 -8.43
CA SER A 156 -30.66 -4.30 -9.22
C SER A 156 -29.45 -3.47 -9.61
N ILE A 157 -28.53 -3.19 -8.66
CA ILE A 157 -27.30 -2.43 -8.91
C ILE A 157 -26.42 -3.18 -9.92
N ALA A 158 -26.08 -4.43 -9.63
CA ALA A 158 -25.17 -5.22 -10.48
C ALA A 158 -25.72 -5.49 -11.89
N SER A 159 -27.07 -5.45 -12.08
CA SER A 159 -27.69 -5.61 -13.40
C SER A 159 -27.52 -4.40 -14.31
N LYS A 160 -27.12 -3.23 -13.80
CA LYS A 160 -26.96 -2.03 -14.62
C LYS A 160 -25.76 -2.15 -15.56
N ALA A 161 -25.94 -1.67 -16.79
CA ALA A 161 -24.85 -1.68 -17.79
C ALA A 161 -23.71 -0.73 -17.43
N SER A 162 -23.99 0.30 -16.61
CA SER A 162 -23.00 1.26 -16.13
C SER A 162 -22.13 0.75 -14.96
N ILE A 163 -22.43 -0.41 -14.40
CA ILE A 163 -21.75 -0.99 -13.24
C ILE A 163 -20.89 -2.16 -13.67
N ALA A 164 -19.60 -2.11 -13.33
CA ALA A 164 -18.63 -3.17 -13.54
C ALA A 164 -18.67 -4.19 -12.40
N LYS A 165 -18.55 -3.73 -11.14
CA LYS A 165 -18.55 -4.56 -9.94
C LYS A 165 -19.23 -3.87 -8.75
N VAL A 166 -19.61 -4.66 -7.78
CA VAL A 166 -20.14 -4.22 -6.48
C VAL A 166 -19.41 -5.01 -5.41
N PHE A 167 -18.65 -4.32 -4.57
CA PHE A 167 -17.98 -4.88 -3.40
C PHE A 167 -18.84 -4.60 -2.18
N VAL A 168 -19.05 -5.60 -1.33
CA VAL A 168 -19.76 -5.51 -0.06
C VAL A 168 -18.74 -5.78 1.03
N LYS A 169 -18.52 -4.79 1.93
CA LYS A 169 -17.47 -4.80 2.95
C LYS A 169 -18.09 -4.76 4.34
N ALA A 170 -17.69 -5.68 5.22
CA ALA A 170 -18.00 -5.62 6.64
C ALA A 170 -17.15 -4.56 7.35
N ASP A 171 -17.70 -3.96 8.40
CA ASP A 171 -16.96 -3.05 9.27
C ASP A 171 -15.98 -3.84 10.14
N GLU A 172 -14.76 -3.34 10.25
CA GLU A 172 -13.70 -3.98 11.03
C GLU A 172 -13.58 -3.37 12.42
N LYS A 173 -13.21 -4.19 13.40
CA LYS A 173 -13.00 -3.74 14.77
C LYS A 173 -11.51 -3.66 15.08
N GLU A 174 -11.12 -2.50 15.59
CA GLU A 174 -9.76 -2.16 15.99
C GLU A 174 -9.25 -3.05 17.14
N ASN A 175 -7.98 -3.51 17.04
CA ASN A 175 -7.22 -4.02 18.18
C ASN A 175 -6.26 -2.91 18.64
N GLN A 176 -6.56 -2.30 19.80
CA GLN A 176 -5.76 -1.23 20.38
C GLN A 176 -4.48 -1.76 21.03
N ASN A 177 -3.32 -1.20 20.68
CA ASN A 177 -2.04 -1.41 21.37
C ASN A 177 -1.16 -0.12 21.43
N PHE A 178 -0.19 -0.03 22.34
CA PHE A 178 0.37 1.14 23.01
C PHE A 178 1.88 1.39 22.76
N ILE A 179 2.52 2.50 23.18
CA ILE A 179 3.80 3.08 22.71
C ILE A 179 4.89 3.32 23.75
N SER A 180 6.21 3.26 23.39
CA SER A 180 7.36 3.87 24.07
C SER A 180 8.69 3.98 23.25
N THR A 181 9.65 4.77 23.64
CA THR A 181 10.92 5.34 23.08
C THR A 181 11.73 4.62 21.98
N ALA A 182 11.69 5.03 20.68
CA ALA A 182 12.46 4.44 19.58
C ALA A 182 13.09 5.38 18.52
N ILE A 183 12.98 6.69 18.62
CA ILE A 183 13.54 7.60 17.59
C ILE A 183 15.07 7.68 17.63
N ASP A 184 15.70 7.32 18.75
CA ASP A 184 17.16 7.32 18.87
C ASP A 184 17.85 6.20 18.08
N GLY A 185 17.16 5.08 17.83
CA GLY A 185 17.71 3.92 17.13
C GLY A 185 18.06 4.13 15.65
N ILE A 186 17.41 5.11 14.99
CA ILE A 186 17.72 5.47 13.60
C ILE A 186 18.73 6.61 13.46
N GLU A 187 19.40 6.98 14.54
CA GLU A 187 20.37 8.10 14.62
C GLU A 187 19.82 9.47 14.15
N PHE A 188 18.49 9.59 14.06
CA PHE A 188 17.81 10.74 13.45
C PHE A 188 18.09 12.04 14.20
N THR A 189 18.10 12.04 15.53
CA THR A 189 18.32 13.23 16.37
C THR A 189 19.68 13.90 16.09
N ASN A 190 20.71 13.11 15.84
CA ASN A 190 22.03 13.61 15.48
C ASN A 190 22.05 14.30 14.11
N TYR A 191 21.33 13.76 13.14
CA TYR A 191 21.30 14.27 11.77
C TYR A 191 20.37 15.48 11.61
N GLN A 192 19.23 15.52 12.30
CA GLN A 192 18.32 16.67 12.28
C GLN A 192 19.05 17.93 12.76
N ASN A 193 19.82 17.82 13.87
CA ASN A 193 20.65 18.90 14.38
C ASN A 193 21.76 19.33 13.42
N THR A 194 22.19 18.46 12.49
CA THR A 194 23.30 18.71 11.56
C THR A 194 22.80 19.23 10.21
N THR A 195 21.67 18.75 9.70
CA THR A 195 21.17 19.07 8.36
C THR A 195 20.20 20.24 8.35
N GLY A 196 19.43 20.43 9.42
CA GLY A 196 18.39 21.47 9.56
C GLY A 196 17.12 21.21 8.73
N TYR A 197 16.98 20.03 8.10
CA TYR A 197 15.77 19.66 7.38
C TYR A 197 14.72 19.09 8.35
N THR A 198 13.49 19.57 8.24
CA THR A 198 12.40 19.35 9.19
C THR A 198 11.06 18.99 8.56
N GLY A 199 11.07 18.69 7.24
CA GLY A 199 9.85 18.45 6.47
C GLY A 199 9.12 19.73 6.05
N SER A 200 9.79 20.88 6.09
CA SER A 200 9.18 22.16 5.79
C SER A 200 8.61 22.22 4.36
N GLY A 201 7.36 22.70 4.25
CA GLY A 201 6.64 22.78 2.97
C GLY A 201 6.13 21.43 2.44
N ILE A 202 6.17 20.36 3.28
CA ILE A 202 5.61 19.05 2.94
C ILE A 202 4.24 18.90 3.61
N ARG A 203 3.32 18.24 2.92
CA ARG A 203 1.97 17.95 3.38
C ARG A 203 1.78 16.45 3.49
N ILE A 204 1.50 15.98 4.71
CA ILE A 204 1.28 14.56 5.00
C ILE A 204 -0.22 14.36 5.23
N GLY A 205 -0.85 13.50 4.44
CA GLY A 205 -2.15 12.94 4.73
C GLY A 205 -2.01 11.73 5.65
N MET A 206 -2.98 11.53 6.53
CA MET A 206 -3.02 10.37 7.43
C MET A 206 -4.41 9.77 7.41
N LEU A 207 -4.52 8.48 7.07
CA LEU A 207 -5.75 7.70 7.08
C LEU A 207 -5.64 6.64 8.19
N GLU A 208 -6.55 6.71 9.17
CA GLU A 208 -6.54 5.92 10.40
C GLU A 208 -7.94 5.51 10.83
N TYR A 209 -8.06 4.54 11.75
CA TYR A 209 -9.31 4.30 12.47
C TYR A 209 -9.49 5.36 13.56
N GLY A 210 -10.01 6.52 13.16
CA GLY A 210 -10.15 7.71 13.98
C GLY A 210 -9.26 8.85 13.51
N ILE A 211 -9.49 10.04 14.09
CA ILE A 211 -8.74 11.26 13.81
C ILE A 211 -7.86 11.67 14.98
N ILE A 212 -6.96 12.60 14.74
CA ILE A 212 -6.11 13.21 15.77
C ILE A 212 -6.88 14.07 16.76
N ASP A 213 -6.36 14.20 17.97
CA ASP A 213 -6.69 15.28 18.91
C ASP A 213 -5.90 16.54 18.51
N GLU A 214 -6.52 17.45 17.76
CA GLU A 214 -5.88 18.69 17.29
C GLU A 214 -5.43 19.61 18.43
N ASP A 215 -6.06 19.50 19.62
CA ASP A 215 -5.75 20.29 20.82
C ASP A 215 -4.62 19.63 21.65
N ASN A 216 -4.06 18.52 21.21
CA ASN A 216 -2.96 17.86 21.91
C ASN A 216 -1.69 18.71 21.88
N ALA A 217 -1.01 18.82 23.02
CA ALA A 217 0.20 19.64 23.17
C ALA A 217 1.35 19.25 22.20
N ASN A 218 1.35 18.03 21.68
CA ASN A 218 2.32 17.59 20.66
C ASN A 218 2.19 18.36 19.35
N PHE A 219 1.06 19.05 19.12
CA PHE A 219 0.77 19.83 17.92
C PHE A 219 0.75 21.33 18.16
N ASP A 220 1.19 21.82 19.33
CA ASP A 220 1.27 23.23 19.63
C ASP A 220 2.14 23.97 18.59
N GLY A 221 1.53 24.95 17.89
CA GLY A 221 2.19 25.70 16.82
C GLY A 221 2.37 24.97 15.49
N LYS A 222 1.85 23.75 15.35
CA LYS A 222 1.90 22.94 14.13
C LYS A 222 0.66 23.19 13.25
N THR A 223 0.75 22.81 11.98
CA THR A 223 -0.41 22.67 11.10
C THR A 223 -0.86 21.22 11.15
N ALA A 224 -1.78 20.91 12.05
CA ALA A 224 -2.41 19.61 12.16
C ALA A 224 -3.92 19.81 12.01
N VAL A 225 -4.54 19.22 10.99
CA VAL A 225 -5.95 19.43 10.62
C VAL A 225 -6.65 18.09 10.52
N ALA A 226 -7.68 17.89 11.32
CA ALA A 226 -8.58 16.75 11.18
C ALA A 226 -9.78 17.13 10.29
N ARG A 227 -10.13 16.27 9.35
CA ARG A 227 -11.37 16.42 8.59
C ARG A 227 -12.54 16.10 9.51
N THR A 228 -13.47 17.03 9.63
CA THR A 228 -14.74 16.81 10.33
C THR A 228 -15.87 16.71 9.32
N VAL A 229 -16.63 15.61 9.35
CA VAL A 229 -17.83 15.42 8.51
C VAL A 229 -19.06 15.68 9.36
N TRP A 230 -19.91 16.59 8.91
CA TRP A 230 -21.02 17.14 9.68
C TRP A 230 -22.07 16.10 10.16
N TYR A 231 -22.10 14.90 9.56
CA TYR A 231 -23.16 13.90 9.84
C TYR A 231 -22.72 12.81 10.82
N PHE A 232 -21.41 12.61 11.04
CA PHE A 232 -20.86 11.63 11.95
C PHE A 232 -19.87 12.29 12.89
N PRO A 233 -19.98 12.05 14.20
CA PRO A 233 -18.90 12.41 15.10
C PRO A 233 -17.72 11.49 14.78
N GLU A 234 -16.71 12.02 14.14
CA GLU A 234 -15.42 11.35 14.00
C GLU A 234 -14.89 11.02 15.37
N THR A 235 -14.20 9.88 15.44
CA THR A 235 -13.67 9.39 16.70
C THR A 235 -12.24 9.87 16.86
N VAL A 236 -11.99 10.79 17.80
CA VAL A 236 -10.61 11.12 18.21
C VAL A 236 -10.03 9.91 18.93
N THR A 237 -8.90 9.39 18.42
CA THR A 237 -8.24 8.25 19.03
C THR A 237 -6.82 8.57 19.50
N PRO A 238 -6.39 8.00 20.64
CA PRO A 238 -4.98 8.09 21.08
C PRO A 238 -4.02 7.53 20.03
N HIS A 239 -4.40 6.44 19.33
CA HIS A 239 -3.60 5.84 18.29
C HIS A 239 -3.31 6.81 17.14
N ALA A 240 -4.35 7.45 16.55
CA ALA A 240 -4.17 8.43 15.49
C ALA A 240 -3.30 9.62 15.94
N THR A 241 -3.52 10.12 17.16
CA THR A 241 -2.72 11.19 17.75
C THR A 241 -1.25 10.78 17.92
N SER A 242 -1.00 9.53 18.30
CA SER A 242 0.34 8.98 18.46
C SER A 242 1.08 8.84 17.14
N VAL A 243 0.43 8.25 16.13
CA VAL A 243 0.97 8.11 14.77
C VAL A 243 1.34 9.48 14.20
N ALA A 244 0.45 10.46 14.36
CA ALA A 244 0.71 11.84 13.95
C ALA A 244 1.91 12.46 14.68
N SER A 245 2.03 12.21 15.99
CA SER A 245 3.13 12.74 16.81
C SER A 245 4.50 12.24 16.37
N ILE A 246 4.62 10.98 15.93
CA ILE A 246 5.85 10.43 15.35
C ILE A 246 6.28 11.22 14.12
N MET A 247 5.32 11.69 13.33
CA MET A 247 5.62 12.47 12.13
C MET A 247 5.95 13.93 12.42
N ILE A 248 5.10 14.64 13.19
CA ILE A 248 5.13 16.12 13.22
C ILE A 248 5.24 16.76 14.59
N SER A 249 5.32 16.03 15.71
CA SER A 249 5.62 16.67 17.01
C SER A 249 7.00 17.34 16.99
N ASP A 250 7.34 18.11 18.02
CA ASP A 250 8.67 18.74 18.11
C ASP A 250 9.82 17.72 18.14
N GLU A 251 9.55 16.51 18.64
CA GLU A 251 10.46 15.37 18.63
C GLU A 251 10.21 14.41 17.45
N GLY A 252 9.26 14.74 16.58
CA GLY A 252 8.91 13.96 15.40
C GLY A 252 9.95 14.04 14.28
N ILE A 253 9.80 13.18 13.29
CA ILE A 253 10.75 13.07 12.18
C ILE A 253 10.69 14.31 11.25
N ALA A 254 9.52 14.88 11.03
CA ALA A 254 9.29 16.01 10.14
C ALA A 254 8.47 17.12 10.84
N PRO A 255 9.03 17.77 11.89
CA PRO A 255 8.28 18.65 12.78
C PRO A 255 7.70 19.90 12.12
N ASP A 256 8.17 20.32 10.96
CA ASP A 256 7.64 21.47 10.22
C ASP A 256 6.76 21.05 9.02
N ALA A 257 6.45 19.77 8.88
CA ALA A 257 5.45 19.31 7.90
C ALA A 257 4.02 19.66 8.37
N SER A 258 3.10 19.80 7.42
CA SER A 258 1.68 19.96 7.70
C SER A 258 0.99 18.60 7.64
N LEU A 259 0.11 18.30 8.61
CA LEU A 259 -0.63 17.04 8.69
C LEU A 259 -2.12 17.26 8.43
N TYR A 260 -2.73 16.33 7.69
CA TYR A 260 -4.14 16.27 7.37
C TYR A 260 -4.67 14.89 7.73
N SER A 261 -5.48 14.77 8.78
CA SER A 261 -5.99 13.52 9.35
C SER A 261 -7.42 13.25 8.87
N VAL A 262 -7.67 12.02 8.45
CA VAL A 262 -9.01 11.53 8.11
C VAL A 262 -9.25 10.17 8.76
N GLU A 263 -10.49 9.92 9.14
CA GLU A 263 -10.92 8.63 9.66
C GLU A 263 -11.29 7.70 8.51
N TRP A 264 -10.86 6.44 8.58
CA TRP A 264 -11.25 5.41 7.61
C TRP A 264 -12.65 4.90 7.90
N PHE A 265 -13.56 5.17 7.00
CA PHE A 265 -14.88 4.57 6.98
C PHE A 265 -14.98 3.61 5.79
N ASN A 266 -14.70 2.33 5.99
CA ASN A 266 -14.96 1.19 5.09
C ASN A 266 -14.70 1.35 3.57
N SER A 267 -14.72 2.56 3.04
CA SER A 267 -14.44 2.90 1.66
C SER A 267 -13.59 4.16 1.64
N PRO A 268 -12.31 4.08 1.23
CA PRO A 268 -11.37 5.17 1.41
C PRO A 268 -11.49 6.30 0.39
N ASP A 269 -12.35 6.18 -0.62
CA ASP A 269 -12.39 7.09 -1.77
C ASP A 269 -12.72 8.54 -1.39
N GLY A 270 -13.71 8.79 -0.53
CA GLY A 270 -14.07 10.14 -0.10
C GLY A 270 -13.01 10.80 0.78
N GLU A 271 -12.37 10.03 1.63
CA GLU A 271 -11.28 10.44 2.51
C GLU A 271 -10.02 10.75 1.71
N ILE A 272 -9.66 9.87 0.80
CA ILE A 272 -8.49 10.07 -0.08
C ILE A 272 -8.70 11.25 -1.03
N GLU A 273 -9.88 11.46 -1.59
CA GLU A 273 -10.16 12.64 -2.41
C GLU A 273 -10.00 13.94 -1.62
N TRP A 274 -10.47 13.96 -0.36
CA TRP A 274 -10.24 15.12 0.49
C TRP A 274 -8.75 15.36 0.74
N LEU A 275 -7.95 14.31 0.99
CA LEU A 275 -6.50 14.43 1.12
C LEU A 275 -5.84 14.94 -0.18
N LEU A 276 -6.27 14.44 -1.34
CA LEU A 276 -5.78 14.95 -2.63
C LEU A 276 -6.13 16.42 -2.83
N ASP A 277 -7.31 16.86 -2.39
CA ASP A 277 -7.72 18.28 -2.43
C ASP A 277 -6.89 19.15 -1.48
N GLN A 278 -6.32 18.58 -0.41
CA GLN A 278 -5.31 19.27 0.42
C GLN A 278 -3.92 19.29 -0.23
N ASN A 279 -3.74 18.69 -1.41
CA ASN A 279 -2.46 18.57 -2.12
C ASN A 279 -1.37 17.86 -1.28
N VAL A 280 -1.74 16.77 -0.59
CA VAL A 280 -0.78 16.00 0.21
C VAL A 280 0.30 15.36 -0.67
N ASP A 281 1.52 15.31 -0.14
CA ASP A 281 2.70 14.72 -0.80
C ASP A 281 2.84 13.23 -0.49
N ILE A 282 2.41 12.86 0.72
CA ILE A 282 2.51 11.53 1.31
C ILE A 282 1.17 11.21 1.94
N ILE A 283 0.73 9.95 1.88
CA ILE A 283 -0.38 9.44 2.68
C ILE A 283 0.14 8.30 3.54
N ASN A 284 0.16 8.52 4.87
CA ASN A 284 0.45 7.48 5.85
C ASN A 284 -0.83 6.72 6.18
N ILE A 285 -0.78 5.39 6.15
CA ILE A 285 -1.90 4.52 6.49
C ILE A 285 -1.40 3.49 7.50
N SER A 286 -1.75 3.71 8.79
CA SER A 286 -1.46 2.75 9.86
C SER A 286 -2.70 1.95 10.27
N ALA A 287 -3.61 1.78 9.35
CA ALA A 287 -4.86 1.03 9.43
C ALA A 287 -4.95 0.00 8.29
N GLY A 288 -5.83 -0.97 8.42
CA GLY A 288 -6.07 -1.99 7.39
C GLY A 288 -6.39 -3.36 7.99
N THR A 289 -6.80 -4.29 7.14
CA THR A 289 -7.22 -5.64 7.51
C THR A 289 -6.14 -6.66 7.23
N SER A 290 -5.95 -7.62 8.12
CA SER A 290 -5.00 -8.73 7.93
C SER A 290 -5.63 -9.78 7.04
N SER A 291 -5.24 -9.83 5.77
CA SER A 291 -5.80 -10.79 4.81
C SER A 291 -4.76 -11.45 3.90
N ALA A 292 -3.54 -10.94 3.84
CA ALA A 292 -2.49 -11.34 2.90
C ALA A 292 -2.94 -11.38 1.42
N ASN A 293 -4.08 -10.76 1.11
CA ASN A 293 -4.67 -10.76 -0.22
C ASN A 293 -4.64 -9.37 -0.84
N TYR A 294 -4.46 -9.35 -2.15
CA TYR A 294 -4.68 -8.17 -2.95
C TYR A 294 -6.19 -8.01 -3.21
N ASP A 295 -6.79 -6.97 -2.69
CA ASP A 295 -8.23 -6.69 -2.76
C ASP A 295 -8.54 -5.37 -3.49
N SER A 296 -9.77 -4.86 -3.35
CA SER A 296 -10.20 -3.61 -3.97
C SER A 296 -9.48 -2.39 -3.40
N ASP A 297 -9.15 -2.40 -2.10
CA ASP A 297 -8.40 -1.30 -1.46
C ASP A 297 -6.96 -1.29 -1.95
N SER A 298 -6.30 -2.47 -1.99
CA SER A 298 -4.96 -2.60 -2.60
C SER A 298 -4.94 -2.02 -4.02
N ALA A 299 -5.96 -2.35 -4.83
CA ALA A 299 -6.09 -1.87 -6.21
C ALA A 299 -6.34 -0.36 -6.26
N TYR A 300 -7.18 0.16 -5.39
CA TYR A 300 -7.48 1.58 -5.30
C TYR A 300 -6.23 2.39 -4.94
N PHE A 301 -5.48 1.98 -3.92
CA PHE A 301 -4.26 2.66 -3.53
C PHE A 301 -3.15 2.55 -4.58
N ASP A 302 -3.04 1.42 -5.27
CA ASP A 302 -2.13 1.28 -6.42
C ASP A 302 -2.48 2.27 -7.54
N TYR A 303 -3.77 2.44 -7.82
CA TYR A 303 -4.25 3.41 -8.79
C TYR A 303 -3.93 4.84 -8.38
N ILE A 304 -4.29 5.24 -7.15
CA ILE A 304 -4.08 6.60 -6.62
C ILE A 304 -2.60 6.98 -6.64
N THR A 305 -1.71 6.07 -6.20
CA THR A 305 -0.26 6.30 -6.20
C THR A 305 0.25 6.75 -7.56
N ILE A 306 -0.16 6.07 -8.62
CA ILE A 306 0.32 6.37 -9.98
C ILE A 306 -0.48 7.49 -10.64
N ALA A 307 -1.81 7.46 -10.53
CA ALA A 307 -2.68 8.43 -11.21
C ALA A 307 -2.42 9.87 -10.74
N TYR A 308 -2.18 10.06 -9.45
CA TYR A 308 -2.01 11.38 -8.83
C TYR A 308 -0.61 11.63 -8.27
N SER A 309 0.33 10.75 -8.54
CA SER A 309 1.75 10.90 -8.17
C SER A 309 1.94 11.21 -6.68
N VAL A 310 1.24 10.50 -5.79
CA VAL A 310 1.33 10.62 -4.34
C VAL A 310 1.98 9.37 -3.75
N LEU A 311 2.89 9.55 -2.78
CA LEU A 311 3.51 8.41 -2.08
C LEU A 311 2.53 7.87 -1.03
N ILE A 312 2.19 6.58 -1.11
CA ILE A 312 1.43 5.89 -0.06
C ILE A 312 2.37 5.01 0.74
N VAL A 313 2.37 5.21 2.06
CA VAL A 313 3.15 4.45 3.04
C VAL A 313 2.18 3.73 3.95
N ALA A 314 2.25 2.40 4.02
CA ALA A 314 1.30 1.60 4.76
C ALA A 314 1.98 0.65 5.75
N ALA A 315 1.40 0.51 6.94
CA ALA A 315 1.79 -0.48 7.93
C ALA A 315 1.59 -1.90 7.37
N ALA A 316 2.58 -2.77 7.59
CA ALA A 316 2.54 -4.15 7.09
C ALA A 316 1.46 -5.01 7.75
N GLY A 317 1.07 -4.71 8.98
CA GLY A 317 0.22 -5.51 9.84
C GLY A 317 0.99 -6.16 10.99
N ASN A 318 0.26 -6.66 11.99
CA ASN A 318 0.83 -7.14 13.25
C ASN A 318 0.54 -8.64 13.52
N GLU A 319 0.37 -9.44 12.46
CA GLU A 319 0.02 -10.87 12.53
C GLU A 319 1.23 -11.80 12.34
N GLY A 320 2.47 -11.29 12.45
CA GLY A 320 3.69 -12.05 12.16
C GLY A 320 3.81 -13.35 12.93
N ASP A 321 3.48 -13.35 14.21
CA ASP A 321 3.47 -14.54 15.11
C ASP A 321 2.18 -15.38 15.04
N LEU A 322 1.12 -14.86 14.41
CA LEU A 322 -0.18 -15.52 14.26
C LEU A 322 -0.42 -16.13 12.86
N GLY A 323 0.52 -16.03 11.95
CA GLY A 323 0.40 -16.54 10.59
C GLY A 323 1.12 -15.68 9.56
N GLY A 324 1.50 -14.47 9.93
CA GLY A 324 2.31 -13.56 9.12
C GLY A 324 1.53 -12.75 8.08
N GLU A 325 0.20 -12.81 8.08
CA GLU A 325 -0.64 -12.20 7.04
C GLU A 325 -0.50 -10.68 6.98
N MET A 326 -0.24 -10.17 5.79
CA MET A 326 -0.10 -8.73 5.51
C MET A 326 -1.43 -7.99 5.59
N SER A 327 -1.38 -6.72 5.95
CA SER A 327 -2.50 -5.79 5.77
C SER A 327 -2.87 -5.65 4.28
N ASN A 328 -4.16 -5.58 3.98
CA ASN A 328 -4.66 -5.43 2.61
C ASN A 328 -4.10 -4.20 1.90
N VAL A 329 -3.98 -3.06 2.57
CA VAL A 329 -3.36 -1.85 2.00
C VAL A 329 -1.91 -2.10 1.62
N ALA A 330 -1.16 -2.73 2.52
CA ALA A 330 0.25 -3.04 2.31
C ALA A 330 0.48 -4.05 1.17
N MET A 331 -0.56 -4.76 0.73
CA MET A 331 -0.52 -5.63 -0.45
C MET A 331 -0.45 -4.87 -1.78
N GLY A 332 -0.75 -3.56 -1.79
CA GLY A 332 -0.59 -2.72 -2.98
C GLY A 332 0.84 -2.79 -3.52
N LYS A 333 0.99 -2.95 -4.84
CA LYS A 333 2.31 -3.08 -5.49
C LYS A 333 3.06 -1.75 -5.58
N ASN A 334 2.32 -0.65 -5.69
CA ASN A 334 2.83 0.72 -5.73
C ASN A 334 2.88 1.36 -4.32
N VAL A 335 2.45 0.64 -3.30
CA VAL A 335 2.44 1.08 -1.89
C VAL A 335 3.75 0.69 -1.22
N LEU A 336 4.33 1.62 -0.46
CA LEU A 336 5.51 1.37 0.38
C LEU A 336 5.07 0.73 1.69
N ALA A 337 5.08 -0.60 1.75
CA ALA A 337 4.73 -1.37 2.93
C ALA A 337 5.89 -1.39 3.93
N VAL A 338 5.59 -1.10 5.20
CA VAL A 338 6.58 -0.94 6.27
C VAL A 338 6.35 -1.98 7.36
N GLY A 339 7.34 -2.87 7.55
CA GLY A 339 7.42 -3.79 8.68
C GLY A 339 8.04 -3.13 9.92
N ALA A 340 7.97 -3.83 11.06
CA ALA A 340 8.49 -3.35 12.32
C ALA A 340 9.80 -4.04 12.69
N SER A 341 10.84 -3.26 13.01
CA SER A 341 12.05 -3.69 13.72
C SER A 341 11.96 -3.34 15.20
N ASP A 342 12.84 -3.95 16.02
CA ASP A 342 13.09 -3.43 17.36
C ASP A 342 13.71 -2.02 17.31
N SER A 343 13.63 -1.30 18.43
CA SER A 343 14.12 0.08 18.56
C SER A 343 15.64 0.23 18.35
N GLU A 344 16.40 -0.83 18.62
CA GLU A 344 17.86 -0.86 18.43
C GLU A 344 18.25 -1.26 17.01
N GLN A 345 17.26 -1.59 16.16
CA GLN A 345 17.43 -2.10 14.79
C GLN A 345 18.34 -3.34 14.70
N THR A 346 18.21 -4.24 15.67
CA THR A 346 18.96 -5.51 15.69
C THR A 346 18.22 -6.64 14.98
N GLY A 347 16.90 -6.49 14.73
CA GLY A 347 16.10 -7.48 14.05
C GLY A 347 14.66 -7.05 13.78
N VAL A 348 13.95 -7.87 13.03
CA VAL A 348 12.52 -7.69 12.77
C VAL A 348 11.71 -8.18 13.97
N MET A 349 10.72 -7.41 14.40
CA MET A 349 9.82 -7.81 15.48
C MET A 349 8.98 -9.04 15.05
N MET A 350 8.78 -9.98 15.98
CA MET A 350 8.01 -11.19 15.70
C MET A 350 6.58 -10.95 15.23
N LEU A 351 5.97 -9.84 15.69
CA LEU A 351 4.61 -9.46 15.28
C LEU A 351 4.53 -8.88 13.85
N SER A 352 5.65 -8.42 13.26
CA SER A 352 5.64 -7.78 11.94
C SER A 352 5.16 -8.73 10.85
N SER A 353 4.10 -8.37 10.14
CA SER A 353 3.54 -9.18 9.06
C SER A 353 4.45 -9.20 7.81
N TYR A 354 4.45 -10.32 7.11
CA TYR A 354 5.33 -10.57 5.95
C TYR A 354 4.73 -11.48 4.87
N LEU A 355 3.66 -12.24 5.21
CA LEU A 355 3.09 -13.23 4.31
C LEU A 355 2.17 -12.58 3.27
N THR A 356 2.39 -12.91 2.00
CA THR A 356 1.54 -12.52 0.89
C THR A 356 0.99 -13.76 0.18
N ASN A 357 -0.29 -13.77 -0.20
CA ASN A 357 -0.90 -14.88 -0.92
C ASN A 357 -0.70 -14.80 -2.44
N ASN A 358 -0.17 -13.71 -2.95
CA ASN A 358 0.01 -13.47 -4.39
C ASN A 358 1.45 -13.69 -4.89
N GLY A 359 2.36 -14.13 -3.99
CA GLY A 359 3.77 -14.36 -4.30
C GLY A 359 4.61 -13.09 -4.47
N ASP A 360 4.08 -11.91 -4.15
CA ASP A 360 4.87 -10.67 -4.07
C ASP A 360 5.74 -10.66 -2.80
N HIS A 361 6.72 -9.77 -2.72
CA HIS A 361 7.60 -9.63 -1.56
C HIS A 361 7.29 -8.35 -0.81
N LYS A 362 6.83 -8.55 0.41
CA LYS A 362 6.48 -7.53 1.38
C LYS A 362 6.99 -7.98 2.77
N PRO A 363 7.25 -7.04 3.69
CA PRO A 363 7.20 -5.58 3.49
C PRO A 363 8.24 -5.10 2.48
N ASN A 364 8.22 -3.81 2.11
CA ASN A 364 9.27 -3.21 1.28
C ASN A 364 10.52 -2.93 2.11
N VAL A 365 10.33 -2.36 3.31
CA VAL A 365 11.35 -1.96 4.28
C VAL A 365 10.85 -2.20 5.69
N CYS A 366 11.74 -2.21 6.69
CA CYS A 366 11.37 -2.15 8.09
C CYS A 366 11.92 -0.89 8.76
N ALA A 367 11.19 -0.40 9.76
CA ALA A 367 11.59 0.70 10.62
C ALA A 367 11.27 0.35 12.09
N PRO A 368 11.85 1.02 13.09
CA PRO A 368 11.50 0.78 14.48
C PRO A 368 9.99 0.81 14.74
N GLY A 369 9.49 -0.23 15.38
CA GLY A 369 8.07 -0.40 15.72
C GLY A 369 7.84 -0.53 17.21
N ASP A 370 8.87 -0.37 18.04
CA ASP A 370 8.77 -0.28 19.49
C ASP A 370 9.67 0.84 20.02
N GLY A 371 9.65 1.05 21.31
CA GLY A 371 10.53 2.04 21.91
C GLY A 371 10.01 3.49 21.84
N PHE A 372 8.70 3.78 21.88
CA PHE A 372 8.13 5.15 21.89
C PHE A 372 7.48 5.51 23.22
N ASP A 373 7.79 6.67 23.80
CA ASP A 373 7.11 7.25 24.97
C ASP A 373 6.34 8.51 24.56
N MET A 374 5.03 8.41 24.47
CA MET A 374 4.15 9.52 24.07
C MET A 374 3.71 10.31 25.31
N MET A 375 4.58 11.20 25.79
CA MET A 375 4.43 11.92 27.07
C MET A 375 3.08 12.62 27.26
N ASN A 376 2.46 13.16 26.21
CA ASN A 376 1.21 13.90 26.30
C ASN A 376 -0.04 13.05 26.03
N ILE A 377 0.12 11.78 25.68
CA ILE A 377 -0.97 10.85 25.39
C ILE A 377 -1.10 9.82 26.51
N GLY A 378 -0.02 9.55 27.25
CA GLY A 378 -0.02 8.72 28.46
C GLY A 378 -0.08 7.21 28.17
N GLU A 379 0.35 6.80 27.00
CA GLU A 379 0.27 5.41 26.53
C GLU A 379 1.62 4.92 26.00
N THR A 380 1.84 3.62 25.98
CA THR A 380 3.03 2.96 25.43
C THR A 380 2.60 1.89 24.42
N GLY A 381 3.25 1.76 23.25
CA GLY A 381 2.84 0.81 22.23
C GLY A 381 3.93 0.31 21.31
N PHE A 382 3.55 -0.62 20.48
CA PHE A 382 4.45 -1.23 19.51
C PHE A 382 3.63 -1.73 18.30
N GLY A 383 4.29 -1.85 17.16
CA GLY A 383 3.69 -2.39 15.94
C GLY A 383 4.06 -1.62 14.69
N THR A 384 3.70 -2.18 13.56
CA THR A 384 3.96 -1.61 12.24
C THR A 384 3.26 -0.27 12.03
N SER A 385 2.19 0.01 12.78
CA SER A 385 1.49 1.31 12.80
C SER A 385 2.39 2.47 13.24
N PHE A 386 3.46 2.19 13.97
CA PHE A 386 4.45 3.18 14.43
C PHE A 386 5.69 3.22 13.56
N SER A 387 5.97 2.14 12.85
CA SER A 387 7.05 2.07 11.85
C SER A 387 6.70 2.87 10.58
N ALA A 388 5.47 2.81 10.13
CA ALA A 388 5.01 3.52 8.91
C ALA A 388 5.20 5.04 9.01
N PRO A 389 4.81 5.74 10.11
CA PRO A 389 5.01 7.18 10.24
C PRO A 389 6.48 7.60 10.28
N ILE A 390 7.41 6.74 10.74
CA ILE A 390 8.86 7.01 10.62
C ILE A 390 9.23 7.14 9.14
N ILE A 391 8.85 6.17 8.32
CA ILE A 391 9.13 6.20 6.88
C ILE A 391 8.45 7.39 6.20
N SER A 392 7.23 7.74 6.59
CA SER A 392 6.52 8.92 6.10
C SER A 392 7.26 10.22 6.44
N GLY A 393 7.75 10.34 7.67
CA GLY A 393 8.58 11.47 8.10
C GLY A 393 9.91 11.55 7.35
N LEU A 394 10.62 10.43 7.17
CA LEU A 394 11.86 10.38 6.40
C LEU A 394 11.64 10.75 4.92
N ALA A 395 10.51 10.32 4.34
CA ALA A 395 10.12 10.72 2.99
C ALA A 395 9.85 12.22 2.91
N ALA A 396 9.21 12.80 3.94
CA ALA A 396 8.98 14.24 4.01
C ALA A 396 10.30 15.03 4.03
N VAL A 397 11.27 14.61 4.83
CA VAL A 397 12.61 15.21 4.84
C VAL A 397 13.30 15.09 3.48
N ALA A 398 13.23 13.92 2.82
CA ALA A 398 13.80 13.72 1.49
C ALA A 398 13.13 14.63 0.43
N MET A 399 11.82 14.83 0.51
CA MET A 399 11.06 15.69 -0.39
C MET A 399 11.31 17.19 -0.15
N GLU A 400 11.65 17.58 1.08
CA GLU A 400 12.12 18.95 1.37
C GLU A 400 13.46 19.21 0.68
N ILE A 401 14.39 18.25 0.75
CA ILE A 401 15.70 18.36 0.09
C ILE A 401 15.53 18.45 -1.42
N TYR A 402 14.66 17.61 -1.98
CA TYR A 402 14.46 17.50 -3.43
C TYR A 402 12.96 17.49 -3.81
N PRO A 403 12.36 18.64 -4.12
CA PRO A 403 10.93 18.78 -4.39
C PRO A 403 10.39 17.87 -5.50
N TYR A 404 11.21 17.51 -6.51
CA TYR A 404 10.78 16.58 -7.56
C TYR A 404 10.39 15.20 -7.03
N LEU A 405 10.88 14.79 -5.85
CA LEU A 405 10.50 13.51 -5.23
C LEU A 405 9.02 13.45 -4.81
N LYS A 406 8.38 14.60 -4.61
CA LYS A 406 6.95 14.70 -4.30
C LYS A 406 6.04 14.07 -5.36
N ILE A 407 6.50 14.04 -6.61
CA ILE A 407 5.73 13.51 -7.74
C ILE A 407 6.35 12.23 -8.34
N GLN A 408 7.33 11.64 -7.68
CA GLN A 408 8.05 10.47 -8.16
C GLN A 408 8.00 9.32 -7.14
N PRO A 409 6.81 8.76 -6.82
CA PRO A 409 6.67 7.77 -5.75
C PRO A 409 7.52 6.51 -5.99
N MET A 410 7.65 6.02 -7.23
CA MET A 410 8.50 4.87 -7.54
C MET A 410 9.97 5.13 -7.24
N ARG A 411 10.47 6.35 -7.52
CA ARG A 411 11.83 6.74 -7.18
C ARG A 411 12.03 6.81 -5.67
N MET A 412 11.05 7.37 -4.93
CA MET A 412 11.11 7.43 -3.47
C MET A 412 11.15 6.02 -2.86
N ILE A 413 10.33 5.09 -3.33
CA ILE A 413 10.36 3.70 -2.86
C ILE A 413 11.73 3.05 -3.17
N ALA A 414 12.29 3.27 -4.35
CA ALA A 414 13.62 2.76 -4.70
C ALA A 414 14.72 3.30 -3.77
N ILE A 415 14.67 4.61 -3.45
CA ILE A 415 15.60 5.27 -2.53
C ILE A 415 15.48 4.66 -1.13
N MET A 416 14.26 4.52 -0.59
CA MET A 416 14.02 3.94 0.74
C MET A 416 14.52 2.49 0.81
N GLN A 417 14.28 1.67 -0.21
CA GLN A 417 14.79 0.30 -0.27
C GLN A 417 16.32 0.23 -0.36
N ALA A 418 16.95 1.12 -1.14
CA ALA A 418 18.40 1.17 -1.24
C ALA A 418 19.08 1.67 0.05
N ALA A 419 18.38 2.52 0.82
CA ALA A 419 18.85 3.05 2.10
C ALA A 419 18.83 2.02 3.24
N CYS A 420 18.15 0.89 3.06
CA CYS A 420 18.09 -0.15 4.09
C CYS A 420 19.41 -0.91 4.21
N PHE A 421 19.71 -1.34 5.43
CA PHE A 421 20.76 -2.31 5.76
C PHE A 421 20.15 -3.56 6.38
N TYR A 422 20.87 -4.67 6.41
CA TYR A 422 20.49 -5.88 7.15
C TYR A 422 21.73 -6.78 7.30
N ASP A 423 21.74 -7.61 8.34
CA ASP A 423 22.80 -8.57 8.58
C ASP A 423 22.79 -9.64 7.46
N ILE A 424 23.97 -9.92 6.88
CA ILE A 424 24.16 -10.80 5.73
C ILE A 424 23.92 -12.29 6.01
N ASP A 425 23.75 -12.70 7.25
CA ASP A 425 23.46 -14.10 7.61
C ASP A 425 22.03 -14.57 7.23
N PHE A 426 21.17 -13.67 6.75
CA PHE A 426 19.82 -13.99 6.30
C PHE A 426 19.77 -14.31 4.81
N THR A 427 19.05 -15.38 4.49
CA THR A 427 18.83 -15.78 3.08
C THR A 427 17.92 -14.79 2.36
N LYS A 428 18.35 -14.36 1.18
CA LYS A 428 17.53 -13.58 0.25
C LYS A 428 16.78 -14.51 -0.71
N ASN A 429 15.60 -14.08 -1.10
CA ASN A 429 14.83 -14.76 -2.14
C ASN A 429 15.37 -14.46 -3.56
N GLU A 430 14.71 -15.02 -4.60
CA GLU A 430 15.10 -14.88 -5.99
C GLU A 430 15.02 -13.44 -6.55
N TRP A 431 14.43 -12.48 -5.81
CA TRP A 431 14.35 -11.06 -6.16
C TRP A 431 15.23 -10.16 -5.30
N GLY A 432 16.03 -10.75 -4.40
CA GLY A 432 17.02 -10.07 -3.57
C GLY A 432 16.47 -9.50 -2.25
N PHE A 433 15.25 -9.88 -1.85
CA PHE A 433 14.62 -9.45 -0.59
C PHE A 433 14.82 -10.47 0.52
N TYR A 434 14.96 -9.99 1.74
CA TYR A 434 14.90 -10.80 2.97
C TYR A 434 13.45 -11.16 3.27
N GLU A 435 13.20 -12.39 3.72
CA GLU A 435 11.87 -12.96 3.88
C GLU A 435 10.96 -12.11 4.78
N TYR A 436 11.48 -11.60 5.91
CA TYR A 436 10.70 -10.85 6.90
C TYR A 436 10.96 -9.34 6.89
N ALA A 437 12.07 -8.91 6.31
CA ALA A 437 12.55 -7.53 6.38
C ALA A 437 12.44 -6.76 5.05
N GLY A 438 12.03 -7.41 3.97
CA GLY A 438 12.03 -6.76 2.66
C GLY A 438 13.43 -6.39 2.19
N ALA A 439 13.69 -5.12 1.95
CA ALA A 439 15.03 -4.62 1.60
C ALA A 439 15.95 -4.48 2.82
N GLY A 440 15.42 -4.63 4.03
CA GLY A 440 16.15 -4.49 5.31
C GLY A 440 15.59 -3.40 6.21
N LEU A 441 16.39 -3.01 7.21
CA LEU A 441 16.07 -1.99 8.19
C LEU A 441 16.50 -0.62 7.67
N ILE A 442 15.66 0.41 7.83
CA ILE A 442 15.94 1.75 7.30
C ILE A 442 17.12 2.41 8.04
N SER A 443 18.02 3.04 7.31
CA SER A 443 19.06 3.92 7.87
C SER A 443 18.91 5.33 7.31
N PHE A 444 18.81 6.31 8.20
CA PHE A 444 18.74 7.70 7.81
C PHE A 444 20.07 8.20 7.23
N ALA A 445 21.20 7.73 7.76
CA ALA A 445 22.52 8.03 7.22
C ALA A 445 22.63 7.58 5.76
N ASN A 446 22.24 6.34 5.47
CA ASN A 446 22.25 5.79 4.11
C ASN A 446 21.27 6.55 3.18
N LEU A 447 20.10 6.97 3.70
CA LEU A 447 19.15 7.79 2.95
C LEU A 447 19.80 9.11 2.50
N LEU A 448 20.42 9.84 3.42
CA LEU A 448 21.13 11.08 3.10
C LEU A 448 22.32 10.86 2.16
N GLU A 449 23.03 9.77 2.32
CA GLU A 449 24.15 9.39 1.43
C GLU A 449 23.65 9.20 -0.01
N ILE A 450 22.55 8.47 -0.21
CA ILE A 450 21.93 8.28 -1.53
C ILE A 450 21.48 9.61 -2.12
N LEU A 451 20.83 10.45 -1.32
CA LEU A 451 20.33 11.74 -1.78
C LEU A 451 21.47 12.69 -2.20
N ASN A 452 22.60 12.68 -1.50
CA ASN A 452 23.69 13.64 -1.70
C ASN A 452 24.79 13.16 -2.65
N TYR A 453 25.05 11.84 -2.71
CA TYR A 453 26.28 11.32 -3.34
C TYR A 453 26.07 10.22 -4.36
N TYR A 454 24.90 9.57 -4.36
CA TYR A 454 24.62 8.48 -5.29
C TYR A 454 23.53 8.85 -6.29
N ASP A 455 23.68 8.23 -7.46
CA ASP A 455 22.71 8.41 -8.52
C ASP A 455 21.41 7.68 -8.20
N ASN A 456 20.29 8.40 -8.30
CA ASN A 456 18.97 7.86 -8.26
C ASN A 456 18.13 8.46 -9.39
N TYR A 457 17.31 7.64 -10.05
CA TYR A 457 16.67 7.99 -11.31
C TYR A 457 15.18 7.69 -11.29
N HIS A 458 14.46 8.54 -12.02
CA HIS A 458 13.10 8.30 -12.42
C HIS A 458 13.01 8.44 -13.93
N THR A 459 12.26 7.53 -14.57
CA THR A 459 11.94 7.66 -15.98
C THR A 459 10.60 7.04 -16.29
N GLN A 460 9.92 7.59 -17.27
CA GLN A 460 8.75 6.95 -17.86
C GLN A 460 9.21 5.97 -18.93
N ILE A 461 8.81 4.72 -18.80
CA ILE A 461 9.03 3.70 -19.81
C ILE A 461 7.79 3.64 -20.71
N PRO A 462 7.87 4.05 -21.96
CA PRO A 462 6.72 4.10 -22.85
C PRO A 462 6.17 2.69 -23.13
N ALA A 463 4.89 2.60 -23.46
CA ALA A 463 4.32 1.37 -24.01
C ALA A 463 5.13 0.91 -25.23
N SER A 464 5.44 -0.38 -25.29
CA SER A 464 6.25 -0.93 -26.39
C SER A 464 5.78 -2.32 -26.80
N SER A 465 5.72 -2.54 -28.10
CA SER A 465 5.49 -3.86 -28.70
C SER A 465 6.78 -4.69 -28.78
N THR A 466 7.93 -4.18 -28.32
CA THR A 466 9.22 -4.87 -28.42
C THR A 466 9.73 -5.29 -27.04
N ARG A 467 10.37 -6.46 -27.01
CA ARG A 467 11.17 -6.95 -25.87
C ARG A 467 12.55 -6.31 -25.93
N GLY A 468 13.21 -6.20 -24.78
CA GLY A 468 14.60 -5.77 -24.69
C GLY A 468 14.85 -4.70 -23.65
N SER A 469 16.01 -4.09 -23.73
CA SER A 469 16.43 -3.01 -22.84
C SER A 469 15.51 -1.79 -22.99
N MET A 470 15.08 -1.27 -21.86
CA MET A 470 14.17 -0.12 -21.77
C MET A 470 14.84 1.06 -21.08
N TYR A 471 15.79 0.79 -20.20
CA TYR A 471 16.55 1.78 -19.46
C TYR A 471 17.97 1.30 -19.30
N GLU A 472 18.93 2.18 -19.55
CA GLU A 472 20.35 1.95 -19.31
C GLU A 472 20.97 3.21 -18.71
N ASN A 473 21.72 3.06 -17.62
CA ASN A 473 22.50 4.14 -17.04
C ASN A 473 23.83 3.63 -16.48
N LEU A 474 24.81 4.51 -16.40
CA LEU A 474 26.15 4.22 -15.90
C LEU A 474 26.29 4.67 -14.45
N PHE A 475 26.88 3.81 -13.65
CA PHE A 475 27.22 4.04 -12.26
C PHE A 475 28.69 3.68 -12.06
N THR A 476 29.42 4.47 -11.29
CA THR A 476 30.82 4.17 -10.95
C THR A 476 30.90 3.46 -9.61
N PHE A 477 31.43 2.23 -9.60
CA PHE A 477 31.56 1.41 -8.40
C PHE A 477 33.03 1.12 -8.08
N THR A 478 33.31 0.90 -6.78
CA THR A 478 34.66 0.66 -6.23
C THR A 478 34.86 -0.81 -5.89
N ALA A 479 35.91 -1.42 -6.37
CA ALA A 479 36.26 -2.82 -6.10
C ALA A 479 36.31 -3.14 -4.60
N GLY A 480 35.76 -4.28 -4.23
CA GLY A 480 35.71 -4.78 -2.85
C GLY A 480 34.57 -4.20 -2.00
N LYS A 481 33.90 -3.13 -2.43
CA LYS A 481 32.67 -2.67 -1.80
C LYS A 481 31.49 -3.55 -2.23
N VAL A 482 30.47 -3.61 -1.37
CA VAL A 482 29.16 -4.13 -1.74
C VAL A 482 28.38 -3.03 -2.45
N CYS A 483 27.80 -3.34 -3.59
CA CYS A 483 26.86 -2.48 -4.29
C CYS A 483 25.44 -2.98 -4.02
N LYS A 484 24.55 -2.08 -3.61
CA LYS A 484 23.11 -2.33 -3.47
C LYS A 484 22.35 -1.45 -4.45
N ILE A 485 21.55 -2.06 -5.30
CA ILE A 485 20.74 -1.40 -6.31
C ILE A 485 19.29 -1.81 -6.10
N SER A 486 18.42 -0.83 -5.91
CA SER A 486 16.97 -1.02 -5.87
C SER A 486 16.35 -0.55 -7.17
N VAL A 487 15.46 -1.37 -7.72
CA VAL A 487 14.68 -1.05 -8.91
C VAL A 487 13.22 -1.38 -8.64
N ILE A 488 12.33 -0.44 -8.91
CA ILE A 488 10.88 -0.65 -8.82
C ILE A 488 10.19 -0.01 -10.03
N TRP A 489 9.17 -0.67 -10.56
CA TRP A 489 8.35 -0.13 -11.64
C TRP A 489 6.87 -0.18 -11.28
N SER A 490 6.09 0.73 -11.86
CA SER A 490 4.69 0.86 -11.54
C SER A 490 3.88 -0.37 -11.96
N ALA A 491 2.90 -0.72 -11.15
CA ALA A 491 1.85 -1.68 -11.48
C ALA A 491 0.59 -0.92 -11.89
N MET A 492 -0.02 -1.34 -13.00
CA MET A 492 -1.21 -0.68 -13.54
C MET A 492 -2.46 -1.50 -13.23
N VAL A 493 -3.43 -0.87 -12.61
CA VAL A 493 -4.73 -1.46 -12.30
C VAL A 493 -5.61 -1.41 -13.55
N SER A 494 -6.15 -2.53 -13.97
CA SER A 494 -7.08 -2.61 -15.10
C SER A 494 -8.54 -2.77 -14.69
N SER A 495 -8.76 -3.24 -13.46
CA SER A 495 -10.06 -3.29 -12.77
C SER A 495 -9.83 -3.52 -11.29
N ALA A 496 -10.67 -2.97 -10.40
CA ALA A 496 -10.66 -3.31 -9.00
C ALA A 496 -11.21 -4.74 -8.83
N SER A 497 -10.35 -5.70 -8.87
CA SER A 497 -10.71 -7.11 -8.65
C SER A 497 -9.81 -7.65 -7.56
N SER A 498 -10.38 -8.40 -6.64
CA SER A 498 -9.67 -9.20 -5.64
C SER A 498 -8.72 -10.24 -6.25
N SER A 499 -8.54 -10.23 -7.57
CA SER A 499 -7.62 -11.11 -8.27
C SER A 499 -6.30 -10.40 -8.57
N PRO A 500 -5.14 -10.96 -8.16
CA PRO A 500 -3.83 -10.44 -8.56
C PRO A 500 -3.66 -10.26 -10.08
N SER A 501 -4.46 -10.95 -10.89
CA SER A 501 -4.46 -10.84 -12.34
C SER A 501 -5.08 -9.54 -12.89
N SER A 502 -5.76 -8.75 -12.05
CA SER A 502 -6.29 -7.42 -12.44
C SER A 502 -5.22 -6.34 -12.40
N VAL A 503 -4.09 -6.60 -11.75
CA VAL A 503 -2.95 -5.70 -11.71
C VAL A 503 -1.95 -6.14 -12.76
N GLN A 504 -1.72 -5.27 -13.73
CA GLN A 504 -0.76 -5.52 -14.79
C GLN A 504 0.61 -5.04 -14.37
N THR A 505 1.54 -5.98 -14.18
CA THR A 505 2.97 -5.70 -14.03
C THR A 505 3.71 -6.16 -15.29
N ASN A 506 4.69 -5.39 -15.70
CA ASN A 506 5.61 -5.85 -16.73
C ASN A 506 6.51 -6.96 -16.19
N VAL A 507 6.74 -8.00 -16.97
CA VAL A 507 7.79 -8.99 -16.69
C VAL A 507 9.11 -8.40 -17.12
N CYS A 508 9.94 -8.05 -16.14
CA CYS A 508 11.19 -7.32 -16.36
C CYS A 508 12.40 -8.11 -15.89
N TYR A 509 13.56 -7.68 -16.33
CA TYR A 509 14.86 -8.17 -15.87
C TYR A 509 15.77 -6.99 -15.50
N LEU A 510 16.73 -7.25 -14.63
CA LEU A 510 17.79 -6.34 -14.25
C LEU A 510 19.14 -7.04 -14.47
N ASN A 511 20.02 -6.43 -15.26
CA ASN A 511 21.40 -6.84 -15.41
C ASN A 511 22.33 -5.70 -14.99
N VAL A 512 23.42 -6.04 -14.34
CA VAL A 512 24.54 -5.12 -14.07
C VAL A 512 25.74 -5.59 -14.88
N VAL A 513 26.21 -4.74 -15.78
CA VAL A 513 27.25 -5.06 -16.75
C VAL A 513 28.48 -4.19 -16.50
N ASN A 514 29.64 -4.81 -16.30
CA ASN A 514 30.89 -4.07 -16.24
C ASN A 514 31.19 -3.49 -17.63
N GLU A 515 31.27 -2.17 -17.74
CA GLU A 515 31.39 -1.48 -19.03
C GLU A 515 32.71 -1.74 -19.73
N THR A 516 33.78 -1.95 -18.96
CA THR A 516 35.12 -2.20 -19.52
C THR A 516 35.27 -3.61 -20.10
N THR A 517 34.68 -4.61 -19.45
CA THR A 517 34.83 -6.02 -19.83
C THR A 517 33.67 -6.58 -20.61
N GLY A 518 32.51 -5.91 -20.55
CA GLY A 518 31.21 -6.42 -21.06
C GLY A 518 30.64 -7.59 -20.26
N ALA A 519 31.24 -7.93 -19.12
CA ALA A 519 30.77 -9.04 -18.28
C ALA A 519 29.54 -8.64 -17.48
N VAL A 520 28.52 -9.50 -17.49
CA VAL A 520 27.34 -9.39 -16.57
C VAL A 520 27.80 -9.86 -15.19
N VAL A 521 27.84 -8.95 -14.22
CA VAL A 521 28.26 -9.23 -12.83
C VAL A 521 27.09 -9.61 -11.93
N PHE A 522 25.87 -9.17 -12.30
CA PHE A 522 24.62 -9.52 -11.61
C PHE A 522 23.47 -9.60 -12.61
N SER A 523 22.54 -10.55 -12.38
CA SER A 523 21.36 -10.72 -13.23
C SER A 523 20.19 -11.28 -12.40
N ILE A 524 19.00 -10.69 -12.55
CA ILE A 524 17.77 -11.08 -11.85
C ILE A 524 16.57 -10.88 -12.76
N GLY A 525 15.46 -11.57 -12.48
CA GLY A 525 14.20 -11.45 -13.24
C GLY A 525 14.15 -12.32 -14.50
N THR A 526 15.05 -13.30 -14.65
CA THR A 526 15.08 -14.18 -15.81
C THR A 526 14.22 -15.45 -15.66
N SER A 527 13.59 -15.63 -14.50
CA SER A 527 12.75 -16.81 -14.19
C SER A 527 11.29 -16.63 -14.65
N SER A 528 10.57 -17.75 -14.72
CA SER A 528 9.13 -17.76 -15.08
C SER A 528 8.24 -17.14 -14.00
N THR A 529 8.76 -16.82 -12.83
CA THR A 529 8.04 -16.20 -11.70
C THR A 529 8.19 -14.68 -11.65
N ALA A 530 8.98 -14.08 -12.55
CA ALA A 530 9.24 -12.64 -12.62
C ALA A 530 7.98 -11.76 -12.77
N TYR A 531 6.85 -12.33 -13.19
CA TYR A 531 5.57 -11.62 -13.32
C TYR A 531 4.88 -11.30 -11.97
N LEU A 532 5.35 -11.91 -10.87
CA LEU A 532 4.75 -11.73 -9.55
C LEU A 532 5.24 -10.45 -8.85
N SER A 533 6.41 -9.95 -9.21
CA SER A 533 7.02 -8.77 -8.58
C SER A 533 7.13 -7.59 -9.54
N ASN A 534 7.05 -6.38 -8.99
CA ASN A 534 7.34 -5.12 -9.68
C ASN A 534 8.62 -4.43 -9.12
N LYS A 535 9.49 -5.20 -8.46
CA LYS A 535 10.69 -4.68 -7.81
C LYS A 535 11.81 -5.72 -7.71
N TYR A 536 13.06 -5.26 -7.70
CA TYR A 536 14.26 -6.07 -7.49
C TYR A 536 15.29 -5.35 -6.62
N ILE A 537 16.03 -6.13 -5.83
CA ILE A 537 17.24 -5.68 -5.13
C ILE A 537 18.42 -6.48 -5.68
N ALA A 538 19.38 -5.79 -6.30
CA ALA A 538 20.67 -6.34 -6.66
C ALA A 538 21.68 -5.99 -5.57
N GLU A 539 22.33 -6.97 -4.99
CA GLU A 539 23.35 -6.75 -3.97
C GLU A 539 24.52 -7.72 -4.21
N PHE A 540 25.71 -7.18 -4.46
CA PHE A 540 26.88 -7.97 -4.84
C PHE A 540 28.17 -7.23 -4.52
N VAL A 541 29.26 -7.99 -4.29
CA VAL A 541 30.61 -7.43 -4.13
C VAL A 541 31.11 -6.99 -5.50
N VAL A 542 31.52 -5.73 -5.60
CA VAL A 542 32.08 -5.14 -6.84
C VAL A 542 33.41 -5.77 -7.17
N PRO A 543 33.57 -6.46 -8.32
CA PRO A 543 34.80 -7.20 -8.64
C PRO A 543 35.95 -6.30 -9.05
N THR A 544 35.69 -5.17 -9.69
CA THR A 544 36.73 -4.23 -10.17
C THR A 544 36.21 -2.80 -10.09
N THR A 545 37.07 -1.84 -9.76
CA THR A 545 36.69 -0.42 -9.81
C THR A 545 36.45 0.02 -11.26
N GLY A 546 35.37 0.73 -11.51
CA GLY A 546 35.04 1.27 -12.83
C GLY A 546 33.54 1.51 -13.03
N ASP A 547 33.18 1.76 -14.27
CA ASP A 547 31.83 2.02 -14.67
C ASP A 547 31.03 0.73 -14.91
N TYR A 548 29.82 0.71 -14.41
CA TYR A 548 28.87 -0.39 -14.54
C TYR A 548 27.59 0.13 -15.14
N ARG A 549 27.11 -0.54 -16.17
CA ARG A 549 25.84 -0.23 -16.79
C ARG A 549 24.74 -1.05 -16.12
N ILE A 550 23.78 -0.34 -15.53
CA ILE A 550 22.52 -0.92 -15.06
C ILE A 550 21.59 -0.99 -16.26
N VAL A 551 21.17 -2.20 -16.61
CA VAL A 551 20.29 -2.49 -17.75
C VAL A 551 18.98 -3.05 -17.21
N PHE A 552 17.92 -2.28 -17.33
CA PHE A 552 16.56 -2.72 -17.04
C PHE A 552 15.81 -2.96 -18.35
N GLY A 553 15.15 -4.09 -18.46
CA GLY A 553 14.47 -4.43 -19.70
C GLY A 553 13.24 -5.32 -19.50
N ARG A 554 12.39 -5.38 -20.53
CA ARG A 554 11.20 -6.21 -20.59
C ARG A 554 11.45 -7.56 -21.24
N LEU A 555 10.88 -8.61 -20.64
CA LEU A 555 10.82 -9.96 -21.22
C LEU A 555 9.59 -10.17 -22.10
N GLU A 556 8.55 -9.37 -21.93
CA GLU A 556 7.29 -9.47 -22.68
C GLU A 556 6.89 -8.13 -23.31
N THR A 557 5.99 -8.17 -24.28
CA THR A 557 5.41 -6.97 -24.87
C THR A 557 4.28 -6.46 -23.99
N ASN A 558 4.18 -5.15 -23.76
CA ASN A 558 3.12 -4.55 -22.98
C ASN A 558 2.48 -3.35 -23.67
N SER A 559 1.20 -3.12 -23.37
CA SER A 559 0.39 -2.07 -23.97
C SER A 559 0.37 -0.76 -23.18
N HIS A 560 0.92 -0.73 -21.97
CA HIS A 560 0.93 0.47 -21.12
C HIS A 560 2.34 0.98 -20.83
N ALA A 561 2.44 2.27 -20.54
CA ALA A 561 3.66 2.89 -20.03
C ALA A 561 3.81 2.60 -18.53
N ASP A 562 5.03 2.67 -18.03
CA ASP A 562 5.36 2.50 -16.62
C ASP A 562 6.22 3.65 -16.13
N TYR A 563 6.17 3.90 -14.82
CA TYR A 563 7.23 4.65 -14.14
C TYR A 563 8.27 3.70 -13.56
N LEU A 564 9.52 4.03 -13.74
CA LEU A 564 10.67 3.30 -13.20
C LEU A 564 11.39 4.20 -12.19
N GLY A 565 11.57 3.69 -10.98
CA GLY A 565 12.48 4.23 -9.97
C GLY A 565 13.71 3.34 -9.82
N VAL A 566 14.89 3.94 -9.79
CA VAL A 566 16.17 3.27 -9.58
C VAL A 566 16.98 4.06 -8.55
N ALA A 567 17.55 3.37 -7.58
CA ALA A 567 18.50 3.94 -6.63
C ALA A 567 19.64 2.94 -6.36
N ALA A 568 20.85 3.44 -6.18
CA ALA A 568 22.02 2.62 -5.89
C ALA A 568 22.88 3.25 -4.80
N ARG A 569 23.59 2.43 -4.04
CA ARG A 569 24.66 2.84 -3.11
C ARG A 569 25.76 1.80 -3.02
N GLN A 570 26.87 2.16 -2.40
CA GLN A 570 27.98 1.27 -2.10
C GLN A 570 28.35 1.39 -0.63
N TYR A 571 28.69 0.26 -0.02
CA TYR A 571 29.15 0.24 1.38
C TYR A 571 30.29 -0.76 1.57
N THR A 572 30.99 -0.67 2.69
CA THR A 572 32.05 -1.59 3.08
C THR A 572 31.49 -2.58 4.09
N LEU A 573 31.85 -3.85 3.98
CA LEU A 573 31.53 -4.84 5.02
C LEU A 573 32.59 -4.77 6.12
N ALA A 574 32.16 -4.80 7.37
CA ALA A 574 33.01 -5.07 8.51
C ALA A 574 33.48 -6.55 8.53
N ASP A 575 34.45 -6.87 9.39
CA ASP A 575 35.01 -8.22 9.49
C ASP A 575 34.00 -9.28 9.97
N ASP A 576 32.94 -8.85 10.65
CA ASP A 576 31.82 -9.69 11.11
C ASP A 576 30.71 -9.85 10.05
N GLY A 577 30.87 -9.18 8.91
CA GLY A 577 29.91 -9.23 7.80
C GLY A 577 28.80 -8.21 7.86
N THR A 578 28.76 -7.36 8.88
CA THR A 578 27.84 -6.22 8.94
C THR A 578 28.30 -5.07 8.04
N GLU A 579 27.44 -4.09 7.80
CA GLU A 579 27.81 -2.85 7.13
C GLU A 579 28.74 -2.04 8.06
N ALA A 580 29.92 -1.68 7.58
CA ALA A 580 30.84 -0.82 8.32
C ALA A 580 30.44 0.65 8.15
N ASP A 581 30.46 1.37 9.26
CA ASP A 581 30.22 2.83 9.33
C ASP A 581 31.20 3.65 8.43
#